data_e92ebabac37cdfb18a3db27e5bd540ba
#
_entry.id   e92ebabac37cdfb18a3db27e5bd540ba
#
_cell.length_a   1.000
_cell.length_b   1.000
_cell.length_c   1.000
_cell.angle_alpha   90.00
_cell.angle_beta   90.00
_cell.angle_gamma   90.00
#
_symmetry.space_group_name_H-M   'P 1'
#
loop_
_entity.id
_entity.type
_entity.pdbx_description
1 polymer ?
#
loop_
_entity_poly.entity_id
_entity_poly.type
_entity_poly.pdbx_seq_one_letter_code
_entity_poly.pdbx_strand_id
1 'polypeptide(L)'
;AMSYELTPHEIAEQLILNGFSPCPLEPRSKAIKVKDWTNKKFSPDQFTQKNGVGIKTGNGLIAIDIDVYDPKISAEITQAAFQELGPTLARVGQAPKIALLYRSTEMASKIILPVQPTGEAPKKKTEAIEVLASGQQLVAAAIHPDTKRPYSWDGTVPWSPITGHIKNLPLINAANWQKFHNRISHLLVQASCTHHTALKQSGAQNRSIGDDSPSIAEVEEILSYISSTLDYDTWIMVTMGLKSLGDQYRTVWLNWSATGQNHD
;
A
#
# COMPACT_ATOMS: atom_id res chain seq x y z
N ALA A 1 -30.36 -26.54 5.14
CA ALA A 1 -30.47 -25.09 5.00
C ALA A 1 -29.88 -24.71 3.66
N MET A 2 -30.70 -24.21 2.74
CA MET A 2 -30.22 -23.66 1.47
C MET A 2 -29.46 -22.37 1.80
N SER A 3 -28.14 -22.37 1.67
CA SER A 3 -27.36 -21.14 1.64
C SER A 3 -27.59 -20.51 0.27
N TYR A 4 -28.42 -19.49 0.17
CA TYR A 4 -28.48 -18.66 -1.00
C TYR A 4 -27.16 -17.89 -1.09
N GLU A 5 -26.29 -18.32 -1.97
CA GLU A 5 -25.12 -17.51 -2.34
C GLU A 5 -25.64 -16.26 -3.06
N LEU A 6 -25.28 -15.08 -2.52
CA LEU A 6 -25.64 -13.82 -3.13
C LEU A 6 -25.07 -13.73 -4.55
N THR A 7 -25.84 -13.19 -5.47
CA THR A 7 -25.40 -12.89 -6.82
C THR A 7 -24.43 -11.70 -6.83
N PRO A 8 -23.60 -11.53 -7.86
CA PRO A 8 -22.74 -10.34 -7.99
C PRO A 8 -23.51 -9.01 -7.94
N HIS A 9 -24.73 -8.97 -8.47
CA HIS A 9 -25.64 -7.83 -8.36
C HIS A 9 -25.99 -7.53 -6.89
N GLU A 10 -26.46 -8.52 -6.14
CA GLU A 10 -26.82 -8.37 -4.71
C GLU A 10 -25.61 -8.02 -3.85
N ILE A 11 -24.43 -8.61 -4.14
CA ILE A 11 -23.18 -8.26 -3.47
C ILE A 11 -22.84 -6.79 -3.71
N ALA A 12 -22.92 -6.31 -4.95
CA ALA A 12 -22.64 -4.92 -5.28
C ALA A 12 -23.63 -3.96 -4.61
N GLU A 13 -24.92 -4.31 -4.55
CA GLU A 13 -25.94 -3.55 -3.85
C GLU A 13 -25.61 -3.41 -2.35
N GLN A 14 -25.30 -4.53 -1.68
CA GLN A 14 -24.96 -4.50 -0.25
C GLN A 14 -23.68 -3.70 0.02
N LEU A 15 -22.65 -3.82 -0.84
CA LEU A 15 -21.44 -3.01 -0.73
C LEU A 15 -21.72 -1.52 -0.83
N ILE A 16 -22.58 -1.09 -1.77
CA ILE A 16 -22.97 0.31 -1.91
C ILE A 16 -23.72 0.79 -0.66
N LEU A 17 -24.69 0.02 -0.17
CA LEU A 17 -25.45 0.34 1.04
C LEU A 17 -24.52 0.49 2.25
N ASN A 18 -23.46 -0.30 2.31
CA ASN A 18 -22.44 -0.26 3.37
C ASN A 18 -21.33 0.77 3.13
N GLY A 19 -21.47 1.64 2.13
CA GLY A 19 -20.56 2.75 1.85
C GLY A 19 -19.30 2.37 1.09
N PHE A 20 -19.18 1.14 0.60
CA PHE A 20 -18.09 0.72 -0.27
C PHE A 20 -18.36 1.08 -1.74
N SER A 21 -17.32 1.12 -2.54
CA SER A 21 -17.43 1.41 -3.99
C SER A 21 -17.10 0.14 -4.78
N PRO A 22 -18.09 -0.69 -5.17
CA PRO A 22 -17.84 -1.89 -5.92
C PRO A 22 -17.39 -1.60 -7.36
N CYS A 23 -16.69 -2.56 -7.97
CA CYS A 23 -16.33 -2.57 -9.39
C CYS A 23 -16.42 -3.99 -9.95
N PRO A 24 -16.90 -4.15 -11.22
CA PRO A 24 -17.02 -5.45 -11.85
C PRO A 24 -15.66 -5.97 -12.30
N LEU A 25 -15.32 -7.19 -11.90
CA LEU A 25 -14.13 -7.89 -12.33
C LEU A 25 -14.46 -8.82 -13.50
N GLU A 26 -13.50 -9.00 -14.39
CA GLU A 26 -13.62 -10.00 -15.46
C GLU A 26 -13.74 -11.43 -14.88
N PRO A 27 -14.46 -12.32 -15.55
CA PRO A 27 -14.60 -13.69 -15.10
C PRO A 27 -13.26 -14.38 -14.84
N ARG A 28 -13.12 -14.98 -13.67
CA ARG A 28 -11.90 -15.71 -13.22
C ARG A 28 -10.60 -14.86 -13.29
N SER A 29 -10.74 -13.55 -13.14
CA SER A 29 -9.64 -12.59 -13.21
C SER A 29 -9.80 -11.53 -12.12
N LYS A 30 -8.70 -10.82 -11.84
CA LYS A 30 -8.70 -9.61 -11.02
C LYS A 30 -8.79 -8.34 -11.89
N ALA A 31 -8.83 -8.48 -13.22
CA ALA A 31 -8.80 -7.37 -14.15
C ALA A 31 -10.15 -6.67 -14.26
N ILE A 32 -10.11 -5.37 -14.53
CA ILE A 32 -11.27 -4.54 -14.85
C ILE A 32 -11.04 -3.99 -16.26
N LYS A 33 -11.89 -4.36 -17.21
CA LYS A 33 -11.76 -3.91 -18.60
C LYS A 33 -12.51 -2.61 -18.91
N VAL A 34 -13.22 -2.07 -17.92
CA VAL A 34 -13.95 -0.82 -18.10
C VAL A 34 -12.95 0.34 -18.13
N LYS A 35 -12.92 1.09 -19.23
CA LYS A 35 -12.07 2.28 -19.36
C LYS A 35 -12.42 3.30 -18.28
N ASP A 36 -11.41 3.89 -17.65
CA ASP A 36 -11.55 4.90 -16.59
C ASP A 36 -12.36 4.41 -15.36
N TRP A 37 -12.25 3.12 -15.06
CA TRP A 37 -13.01 2.47 -13.99
C TRP A 37 -12.77 3.10 -12.62
N THR A 38 -11.61 3.68 -12.38
CA THR A 38 -11.23 4.31 -11.11
C THR A 38 -12.15 5.48 -10.75
N ASN A 39 -12.59 6.25 -11.76
CA ASN A 39 -13.43 7.41 -11.60
C ASN A 39 -14.94 7.09 -11.75
N LYS A 40 -15.28 5.91 -12.27
CA LYS A 40 -16.69 5.52 -12.48
C LYS A 40 -17.35 5.06 -11.20
N LYS A 41 -18.61 5.44 -11.01
CA LYS A 41 -19.53 4.78 -10.07
C LYS A 41 -20.27 3.69 -10.83
N PHE A 42 -20.32 2.51 -10.26
CA PHE A 42 -21.03 1.36 -10.83
C PHE A 42 -22.34 1.15 -10.08
N SER A 43 -23.45 0.98 -10.83
CA SER A 43 -24.73 0.53 -10.28
C SER A 43 -24.78 -1.00 -10.21
N PRO A 44 -25.61 -1.61 -9.35
CA PRO A 44 -25.75 -3.06 -9.24
C PRO A 44 -26.06 -3.77 -10.56
N ASP A 45 -26.83 -3.14 -11.45
CA ASP A 45 -27.23 -3.69 -12.75
C ASP A 45 -26.05 -3.94 -13.71
N GLN A 46 -24.89 -3.34 -13.43
CA GLN A 46 -23.68 -3.54 -14.22
C GLN A 46 -22.89 -4.80 -13.81
N PHE A 47 -23.37 -5.53 -12.79
CA PHE A 47 -22.77 -6.79 -12.32
C PHE A 47 -23.57 -7.98 -12.80
N THR A 48 -23.04 -8.67 -13.80
CA THR A 48 -23.65 -9.91 -14.33
C THR A 48 -23.25 -11.12 -13.51
N GLN A 49 -23.95 -12.23 -13.67
CA GLN A 49 -23.67 -13.52 -13.00
C GLN A 49 -22.23 -14.04 -13.22
N LYS A 50 -21.57 -13.56 -14.26
CA LYS A 50 -20.19 -13.99 -14.62
C LYS A 50 -19.10 -13.14 -13.96
N ASN A 51 -19.45 -11.95 -13.46
CA ASN A 51 -18.46 -11.04 -12.88
C ASN A 51 -17.98 -11.54 -11.51
N GLY A 52 -16.72 -11.27 -11.20
CA GLY A 52 -16.31 -11.09 -9.83
C GLY A 52 -16.65 -9.67 -9.34
N VAL A 53 -16.66 -9.46 -8.05
CA VAL A 53 -16.88 -8.15 -7.44
C VAL A 53 -15.61 -7.71 -6.72
N GLY A 54 -15.08 -6.56 -7.13
CA GLY A 54 -14.01 -5.85 -6.43
C GLY A 54 -14.55 -4.70 -5.60
N ILE A 55 -13.76 -4.21 -4.66
CA ILE A 55 -13.98 -2.96 -3.94
C ILE A 55 -12.85 -2.00 -4.35
N LYS A 56 -13.19 -0.82 -4.83
CA LYS A 56 -12.21 0.23 -5.13
C LYS A 56 -11.65 0.78 -3.83
N THR A 57 -10.34 0.92 -3.77
CA THR A 57 -9.65 1.63 -2.70
C THR A 57 -9.40 3.10 -3.07
N GLY A 58 -9.10 3.91 -2.08
CA GLY A 58 -9.04 5.36 -2.17
C GLY A 58 -10.27 6.01 -1.52
N ASN A 59 -10.34 7.34 -1.52
CA ASN A 59 -11.40 8.11 -0.88
C ASN A 59 -11.61 7.72 0.60
N GLY A 60 -10.53 7.50 1.32
CA GLY A 60 -10.54 7.12 2.72
C GLY A 60 -10.56 5.61 3.00
N LEU A 61 -10.68 4.75 1.99
CA LEU A 61 -10.51 3.30 2.13
C LEU A 61 -9.14 2.87 1.62
N ILE A 62 -8.42 2.10 2.42
CA ILE A 62 -7.18 1.44 2.02
C ILE A 62 -7.23 -0.06 2.33
N ALA A 63 -6.41 -0.82 1.65
CA ALA A 63 -6.15 -2.21 2.01
C ALA A 63 -4.64 -2.43 2.19
N ILE A 64 -4.26 -3.13 3.25
CA ILE A 64 -2.89 -3.61 3.44
C ILE A 64 -2.86 -5.06 2.94
N ASP A 65 -2.28 -5.27 1.77
CA ASP A 65 -2.16 -6.59 1.12
C ASP A 65 -0.80 -7.20 1.49
N ILE A 66 -0.85 -8.25 2.33
CA ILE A 66 0.34 -8.97 2.82
C ILE A 66 0.58 -10.13 1.86
N ASP A 67 1.39 -9.89 0.83
CA ASP A 67 1.75 -10.89 -0.19
C ASP A 67 3.03 -11.63 0.23
N VAL A 68 2.93 -12.40 1.32
CA VAL A 68 4.01 -13.19 1.94
C VAL A 68 3.62 -14.65 1.95
N TYR A 69 4.55 -15.53 1.55
CA TYR A 69 4.29 -16.97 1.40
C TYR A 69 4.63 -17.78 2.66
N ASP A 70 5.51 -17.29 3.52
CA ASP A 70 5.78 -17.93 4.81
C ASP A 70 4.64 -17.69 5.80
N PRO A 71 3.99 -18.75 6.33
CA PRO A 71 2.85 -18.61 7.22
C PRO A 71 3.18 -17.90 8.54
N LYS A 72 4.39 -18.08 9.07
CA LYS A 72 4.79 -17.46 10.36
C LYS A 72 5.01 -15.98 10.19
N ILE A 73 5.71 -15.58 9.12
CA ILE A 73 5.98 -14.17 8.81
C ILE A 73 4.68 -13.46 8.43
N SER A 74 3.81 -14.07 7.62
CA SER A 74 2.49 -13.50 7.30
C SER A 74 1.65 -13.30 8.57
N ALA A 75 1.65 -14.28 9.48
CA ALA A 75 0.94 -14.17 10.76
C ALA A 75 1.54 -13.10 11.67
N GLU A 76 2.86 -12.97 11.73
CA GLU A 76 3.55 -11.94 12.51
C GLU A 76 3.18 -10.53 12.04
N ILE A 77 3.23 -10.29 10.71
CA ILE A 77 2.83 -9.01 10.12
C ILE A 77 1.35 -8.71 10.39
N THR A 78 0.48 -9.71 10.22
CA THR A 78 -0.95 -9.58 10.49
C THR A 78 -1.22 -9.24 11.95
N GLN A 79 -0.56 -9.91 12.88
CA GLN A 79 -0.68 -9.64 14.31
C GLN A 79 -0.17 -8.23 14.66
N ALA A 80 0.96 -7.81 14.10
CA ALA A 80 1.48 -6.46 14.27
C ALA A 80 0.47 -5.41 13.77
N ALA A 81 -0.17 -5.65 12.62
CA ALA A 81 -1.22 -4.76 12.12
C ALA A 81 -2.41 -4.69 13.07
N PHE A 82 -2.90 -5.81 13.59
CA PHE A 82 -4.01 -5.80 14.55
C PHE A 82 -3.66 -5.10 15.86
N GLN A 83 -2.43 -5.22 16.33
CA GLN A 83 -1.99 -4.57 17.58
C GLN A 83 -1.84 -3.06 17.44
N GLU A 84 -1.27 -2.59 16.34
CA GLU A 84 -0.95 -1.18 16.15
C GLU A 84 -2.05 -0.40 15.42
N LEU A 85 -2.76 -1.05 14.48
CA LEU A 85 -3.77 -0.41 13.64
C LEU A 85 -5.20 -0.79 14.03
N GLY A 86 -5.36 -1.83 14.87
CA GLY A 86 -6.64 -2.36 15.33
C GLY A 86 -7.12 -3.58 14.52
N PRO A 87 -7.92 -4.48 15.15
CA PRO A 87 -8.53 -5.62 14.48
C PRO A 87 -9.51 -5.14 13.40
N THR A 88 -9.50 -5.81 12.25
CA THR A 88 -10.26 -5.36 11.09
C THR A 88 -10.69 -6.53 10.19
N LEU A 89 -11.38 -6.21 9.12
CA LEU A 89 -11.73 -7.16 8.06
C LEU A 89 -10.48 -7.72 7.38
N ALA A 90 -10.40 -9.02 7.31
CA ALA A 90 -9.33 -9.74 6.65
C ALA A 90 -9.88 -10.58 5.50
N ARG A 91 -9.33 -10.44 4.31
CA ARG A 91 -9.71 -11.17 3.10
C ARG A 91 -8.60 -12.14 2.71
N VAL A 92 -8.96 -13.41 2.52
CA VAL A 92 -8.04 -14.47 2.10
C VAL A 92 -8.44 -14.98 0.71
N GLY A 93 -7.49 -15.02 -0.21
CA GLY A 93 -7.66 -15.66 -1.53
C GLY A 93 -6.76 -16.88 -1.68
N GLN A 94 -5.54 -16.78 -1.18
CA GLN A 94 -4.54 -17.83 -1.18
C GLN A 94 -3.72 -17.74 0.11
N ALA A 95 -4.10 -18.50 1.13
CA ALA A 95 -3.34 -18.54 2.37
C ALA A 95 -1.86 -18.93 2.08
N PRO A 96 -0.90 -18.36 2.82
CA PRO A 96 -1.05 -17.48 3.98
C PRO A 96 -1.23 -15.99 3.65
N LYS A 97 -1.31 -15.63 2.36
CA LYS A 97 -1.50 -14.26 1.91
C LYS A 97 -2.86 -13.73 2.35
N ILE A 98 -2.88 -12.51 2.86
CA ILE A 98 -4.05 -11.90 3.48
C ILE A 98 -4.08 -10.41 3.19
N ALA A 99 -5.26 -9.83 3.02
CA ALA A 99 -5.45 -8.41 2.87
C ALA A 99 -6.36 -7.87 3.97
N LEU A 100 -5.95 -6.78 4.61
CA LEU A 100 -6.60 -6.15 5.74
C LEU A 100 -7.19 -4.81 5.31
N LEU A 101 -8.47 -4.54 5.64
CA LEU A 101 -9.13 -3.29 5.27
C LEU A 101 -9.07 -2.28 6.41
N TYR A 102 -8.71 -1.04 6.08
CA TYR A 102 -8.68 0.09 7.00
C TYR A 102 -9.22 1.35 6.36
N ARG A 103 -9.41 2.39 7.15
CA ARG A 103 -9.60 3.75 6.65
C ARG A 103 -8.34 4.56 6.87
N SER A 104 -8.09 5.51 5.97
CA SER A 104 -7.07 6.54 6.15
C SER A 104 -7.44 7.78 5.35
N THR A 105 -7.25 8.94 5.93
CA THR A 105 -7.36 10.23 5.25
C THR A 105 -6.01 10.75 4.76
N GLU A 106 -4.93 10.12 5.18
CA GLU A 106 -3.55 10.56 4.91
C GLU A 106 -2.89 9.75 3.78
N MET A 107 -3.29 8.48 3.61
CA MET A 107 -2.69 7.60 2.61
C MET A 107 -3.43 7.71 1.27
N ALA A 108 -2.91 8.53 0.36
CA ALA A 108 -3.51 8.75 -0.95
C ALA A 108 -2.93 7.84 -2.05
N SER A 109 -1.69 7.40 -1.92
CA SER A 109 -0.96 6.66 -2.96
C SER A 109 -0.61 5.23 -2.53
N LYS A 110 -0.39 4.36 -3.52
CA LYS A 110 0.11 3.00 -3.29
C LYS A 110 1.49 3.04 -2.62
N ILE A 111 1.68 2.26 -1.55
CA ILE A 111 2.96 2.04 -0.89
C ILE A 111 3.36 0.58 -1.07
N ILE A 112 4.63 0.31 -1.32
CA ILE A 112 5.18 -1.05 -1.41
C ILE A 112 6.33 -1.16 -0.42
N LEU A 113 6.22 -2.09 0.53
CA LEU A 113 7.25 -2.42 1.49
C LEU A 113 7.77 -3.83 1.16
N PRO A 114 8.92 -3.96 0.49
CA PRO A 114 9.50 -5.26 0.19
C PRO A 114 9.85 -6.02 1.48
N VAL A 115 9.42 -7.27 1.57
CA VAL A 115 9.77 -8.18 2.67
C VAL A 115 11.03 -8.95 2.30
N GLN A 116 11.87 -9.24 3.29
CA GLN A 116 13.04 -10.09 3.08
C GLN A 116 12.59 -11.46 2.55
N PRO A 117 13.30 -12.03 1.54
CA PRO A 117 12.90 -13.31 0.97
C PRO A 117 12.81 -14.40 2.03
N THR A 118 11.64 -15.01 2.15
CA THR A 118 11.40 -16.08 3.14
C THR A 118 11.89 -17.45 2.67
N GLY A 119 12.12 -17.60 1.37
CA GLY A 119 12.45 -18.87 0.72
C GLY A 119 11.22 -19.68 0.28
N GLU A 120 10.03 -19.32 0.74
CA GLU A 120 8.75 -20.00 0.43
C GLU A 120 8.10 -19.48 -0.85
N ALA A 121 8.52 -18.32 -1.34
CA ALA A 121 7.95 -17.74 -2.56
C ALA A 121 8.31 -18.58 -3.81
N PRO A 122 7.36 -18.81 -4.72
CA PRO A 122 7.65 -19.42 -6.02
C PRO A 122 8.72 -18.62 -6.78
N LYS A 123 9.54 -19.30 -7.60
CA LYS A 123 10.55 -18.64 -8.44
C LYS A 123 9.95 -17.45 -9.18
N LYS A 124 10.64 -16.31 -9.16
CA LYS A 124 10.27 -15.03 -9.77
C LYS A 124 9.11 -14.28 -9.10
N LYS A 125 8.65 -14.70 -7.91
CA LYS A 125 7.71 -13.93 -7.08
C LYS A 125 8.49 -13.17 -6.02
N THR A 126 8.14 -11.91 -5.83
CA THR A 126 8.65 -11.07 -4.74
C THR A 126 7.61 -11.02 -3.64
N GLU A 127 8.07 -10.98 -2.40
CA GLU A 127 7.23 -10.84 -1.23
C GLU A 127 7.22 -9.38 -0.78
N ALA A 128 6.04 -8.85 -0.55
CA ALA A 128 5.87 -7.46 -0.15
C ALA A 128 4.59 -7.26 0.67
N ILE A 129 4.56 -6.17 1.42
CA ILE A 129 3.35 -5.59 1.97
C ILE A 129 2.99 -4.41 1.07
N GLU A 130 1.79 -4.42 0.51
CA GLU A 130 1.31 -3.36 -0.36
C GLU A 130 0.14 -2.61 0.29
N VAL A 131 0.24 -1.29 0.40
CA VAL A 131 -0.92 -0.46 0.72
C VAL A 131 -1.62 -0.10 -0.59
N LEU A 132 -2.80 -0.62 -0.77
CA LEU A 132 -3.67 -0.31 -1.90
C LEU A 132 -4.51 0.92 -1.52
N ALA A 133 -4.22 2.05 -2.14
CA ALA A 133 -4.91 3.31 -1.93
C ALA A 133 -5.63 3.76 -3.22
N SER A 134 -5.57 5.04 -3.59
CA SER A 134 -6.27 5.54 -4.78
C SER A 134 -5.85 4.82 -6.06
N GLY A 135 -6.81 4.56 -6.94
CA GLY A 135 -6.58 3.90 -8.23
C GLY A 135 -6.34 2.40 -8.15
N GLN A 136 -6.55 1.77 -7.00
CA GLN A 136 -6.42 0.33 -6.78
C GLN A 136 -7.78 -0.31 -6.46
N GLN A 137 -7.80 -1.63 -6.40
CA GLN A 137 -8.97 -2.40 -5.99
C GLN A 137 -8.56 -3.66 -5.23
N LEU A 138 -9.45 -4.14 -4.39
CA LEU A 138 -9.37 -5.40 -3.69
C LEU A 138 -10.51 -6.31 -4.14
N VAL A 139 -10.24 -7.58 -4.42
CA VAL A 139 -11.30 -8.56 -4.73
C VAL A 139 -12.15 -8.79 -3.49
N ALA A 140 -13.44 -8.53 -3.57
CA ALA A 140 -14.41 -8.79 -2.50
C ALA A 140 -15.06 -10.18 -2.61
N ALA A 141 -15.48 -10.55 -3.81
CA ALA A 141 -16.10 -11.83 -4.09
C ALA A 141 -15.76 -12.28 -5.51
N ALA A 142 -15.06 -13.38 -5.65
CA ALA A 142 -14.70 -14.03 -6.91
C ALA A 142 -14.12 -15.42 -6.64
N ILE A 143 -13.88 -16.17 -7.70
CA ILE A 143 -13.04 -17.38 -7.64
C ILE A 143 -11.58 -16.96 -7.87
N HIS A 144 -10.70 -17.35 -6.96
CA HIS A 144 -9.26 -17.04 -7.10
C HIS A 144 -8.68 -17.76 -8.33
N PRO A 145 -7.91 -17.06 -9.19
CA PRO A 145 -7.46 -17.64 -10.46
C PRO A 145 -6.53 -18.85 -10.29
N ASP A 146 -5.72 -18.91 -9.24
CA ASP A 146 -4.75 -20.00 -9.02
C ASP A 146 -5.34 -21.12 -8.17
N THR A 147 -5.93 -20.79 -6.99
CA THR A 147 -6.46 -21.78 -6.05
C THR A 147 -7.79 -22.39 -6.51
N LYS A 148 -8.50 -21.77 -7.46
CA LYS A 148 -9.85 -22.14 -7.91
C LYS A 148 -10.90 -22.18 -6.79
N ARG A 149 -10.63 -21.55 -5.68
CA ARG A 149 -11.52 -21.43 -4.51
C ARG A 149 -12.07 -20.01 -4.41
N PRO A 150 -13.25 -19.82 -3.80
CA PRO A 150 -13.75 -18.47 -3.50
C PRO A 150 -12.78 -17.71 -2.59
N TYR A 151 -12.71 -16.41 -2.79
CA TYR A 151 -12.16 -15.53 -1.76
C TYR A 151 -13.05 -15.59 -0.53
N SER A 152 -12.44 -15.61 0.64
CA SER A 152 -13.13 -15.63 1.93
C SER A 152 -12.77 -14.41 2.76
N TRP A 153 -13.71 -14.02 3.60
CA TRP A 153 -13.49 -13.05 4.67
C TRP A 153 -13.21 -13.83 5.96
N ASP A 154 -12.10 -13.49 6.61
CA ASP A 154 -11.73 -14.10 7.87
C ASP A 154 -12.63 -13.56 8.99
N GLY A 155 -12.99 -14.42 9.95
CA GLY A 155 -13.83 -14.12 11.10
C GLY A 155 -13.14 -13.35 12.24
N THR A 156 -12.07 -12.60 11.97
CA THR A 156 -11.39 -11.76 12.98
C THR A 156 -12.30 -10.68 13.58
N VAL A 157 -13.31 -10.24 12.82
CA VAL A 157 -14.39 -9.39 13.30
C VAL A 157 -15.74 -10.02 12.93
N PRO A 158 -16.84 -9.75 13.69
CA PRO A 158 -18.12 -10.45 13.50
C PRO A 158 -18.95 -9.92 12.31
N TRP A 159 -18.32 -9.30 11.33
CA TRP A 159 -18.98 -8.74 10.16
C TRP A 159 -18.09 -8.84 8.90
N SER A 160 -18.67 -8.60 7.74
CA SER A 160 -17.99 -8.56 6.44
C SER A 160 -18.37 -7.26 5.71
N PRO A 161 -17.79 -6.92 4.55
CA PRO A 161 -18.21 -5.74 3.79
C PRO A 161 -19.67 -5.80 3.34
N ILE A 162 -20.27 -7.02 3.31
CA ILE A 162 -21.69 -7.23 2.96
C ILE A 162 -22.60 -6.94 4.15
N THR A 163 -22.13 -7.17 5.38
CA THR A 163 -22.97 -7.10 6.61
C THR A 163 -22.63 -5.91 7.49
N GLY A 164 -21.56 -5.16 7.20
CA GLY A 164 -21.13 -4.04 8.02
C GLY A 164 -20.67 -2.84 7.20
N HIS A 165 -20.85 -1.66 7.78
CA HIS A 165 -20.58 -0.39 7.12
C HIS A 165 -19.09 -0.03 7.15
N ILE A 166 -18.59 0.63 6.09
CA ILE A 166 -17.19 1.09 5.96
C ILE A 166 -16.71 1.93 7.18
N LYS A 167 -17.62 2.67 7.82
CA LYS A 167 -17.31 3.48 9.01
C LYS A 167 -16.86 2.65 10.21
N ASN A 168 -17.17 1.36 10.23
CA ASN A 168 -16.76 0.44 11.31
C ASN A 168 -15.28 0.03 11.19
N LEU A 169 -14.64 0.28 10.06
CA LEU A 169 -13.22 0.01 9.88
C LEU A 169 -12.37 0.96 10.75
N PRO A 170 -11.30 0.46 11.36
CA PRO A 170 -10.34 1.30 12.09
C PRO A 170 -9.73 2.37 11.19
N LEU A 171 -9.40 3.52 11.78
CA LEU A 171 -8.76 4.64 11.10
C LEU A 171 -7.25 4.60 11.35
N ILE A 172 -6.48 4.55 10.28
CA ILE A 172 -5.03 4.68 10.32
C ILE A 172 -4.66 6.16 10.21
N ASN A 173 -3.78 6.60 11.12
CA ASN A 173 -3.10 7.88 11.09
C ASN A 173 -1.58 7.67 11.03
N ALA A 174 -0.80 8.74 10.83
CA ALA A 174 0.65 8.66 10.75
C ALA A 174 1.28 8.00 11.98
N ALA A 175 0.78 8.28 13.18
CA ALA A 175 1.37 7.77 14.42
C ALA A 175 1.21 6.25 14.57
N ASN A 176 0.01 5.69 14.34
CA ASN A 176 -0.20 4.24 14.44
C ASN A 176 0.44 3.50 13.25
N TRP A 177 0.47 4.12 12.05
CA TRP A 177 1.22 3.59 10.91
C TRP A 177 2.71 3.47 11.22
N GLN A 178 3.31 4.50 11.82
CA GLN A 178 4.73 4.48 12.19
C GLN A 178 5.04 3.38 13.22
N LYS A 179 4.15 3.16 14.21
CA LYS A 179 4.29 2.06 15.18
C LYS A 179 4.25 0.70 14.48
N PHE A 180 3.30 0.51 13.57
CA PHE A 180 3.22 -0.71 12.77
C PHE A 180 4.49 -0.92 11.95
N HIS A 181 4.93 0.10 11.19
CA HIS A 181 6.15 0.03 10.39
C HIS A 181 7.39 -0.30 11.23
N ASN A 182 7.56 0.35 12.38
CA ASN A 182 8.67 0.08 13.29
C ASN A 182 8.65 -1.37 13.80
N ARG A 183 7.47 -1.89 14.13
CA ARG A 183 7.31 -3.25 14.65
C ARG A 183 7.72 -4.32 13.63
N ILE A 184 7.46 -4.11 12.36
CA ILE A 184 7.80 -5.05 11.28
C ILE A 184 9.11 -4.73 10.56
N SER A 185 9.82 -3.67 10.96
CA SER A 185 11.02 -3.17 10.27
C SER A 185 12.11 -4.23 10.07
N HIS A 186 12.26 -5.17 11.01
CA HIS A 186 13.22 -6.28 10.93
C HIS A 186 12.87 -7.30 9.84
N LEU A 187 11.63 -7.35 9.37
CA LEU A 187 11.16 -8.21 8.28
C LEU A 187 11.29 -7.56 6.90
N LEU A 188 11.46 -6.23 6.87
CA LEU A 188 11.52 -5.48 5.62
C LEU A 188 12.93 -5.52 5.03
N VAL A 189 13.00 -5.50 3.69
CA VAL A 189 14.26 -5.23 3.01
C VAL A 189 14.68 -3.82 3.41
N GLN A 190 15.72 -3.73 4.21
CA GLN A 190 16.33 -2.45 4.48
C GLN A 190 16.83 -1.90 3.15
N ALA A 191 16.44 -0.67 2.81
CA ALA A 191 17.04 0.03 1.69
C ALA A 191 18.54 0.09 1.97
N SER A 192 19.27 -0.87 1.41
CA SER A 192 20.71 -0.83 1.45
C SER A 192 21.09 0.46 0.73
N CYS A 193 21.75 1.38 1.43
CA CYS A 193 22.58 2.39 0.77
C CYS A 193 23.74 1.64 0.08
N THR A 194 23.41 0.78 -0.87
CA THR A 194 24.39 0.29 -1.82
C THR A 194 24.53 1.38 -2.86
N HIS A 195 25.61 2.12 -2.75
CA HIS A 195 26.19 2.77 -3.91
C HIS A 195 26.28 1.72 -5.02
N HIS A 196 25.31 1.65 -5.90
CA HIS A 196 25.48 0.99 -7.17
C HIS A 196 26.39 1.84 -8.06
N THR A 197 27.69 1.81 -7.74
CA THR A 197 28.73 2.04 -8.73
C THR A 197 28.86 0.74 -9.54
N ALA A 198 27.84 0.45 -10.35
CA ALA A 198 27.95 -0.51 -11.44
C ALA A 198 27.84 0.28 -12.74
N LEU A 199 28.79 1.17 -12.97
CA LEU A 199 29.09 1.64 -14.32
C LEU A 199 29.65 0.45 -15.11
N LYS A 200 28.80 -0.11 -16.00
CA LYS A 200 29.29 -0.91 -17.11
C LYS A 200 30.33 -0.06 -17.85
N GLN A 201 31.58 -0.46 -17.78
CA GLN A 201 32.62 0.02 -18.69
C GLN A 201 32.26 -0.46 -20.11
N SER A 202 31.62 0.40 -20.87
CA SER A 202 31.74 0.41 -22.32
C SER A 202 32.50 1.69 -22.65
N GLY A 203 33.66 1.51 -23.29
CA GLY A 203 34.63 2.55 -23.53
C GLY A 203 34.06 3.82 -24.16
N ALA A 204 34.31 4.93 -23.52
CA ALA A 204 34.34 6.26 -24.11
C ALA A 204 35.21 7.16 -23.24
N GLN A 205 36.10 7.80 -23.90
CA GLN A 205 37.08 8.77 -23.55
C GLN A 205 36.84 9.65 -22.31
N ASN A 206 37.90 9.85 -21.51
CA ASN A 206 38.12 10.89 -20.51
C ASN A 206 37.47 12.21 -20.91
N ARG A 207 36.36 12.56 -20.27
CA ARG A 207 35.99 13.94 -19.99
C ARG A 207 36.03 14.08 -18.47
N SER A 208 36.88 14.98 -17.99
CA SER A 208 36.84 15.46 -16.62
C SER A 208 35.44 16.05 -16.40
N ILE A 209 34.62 15.35 -15.61
CA ILE A 209 33.37 15.89 -15.08
C ILE A 209 33.78 16.93 -14.07
N GLY A 210 33.55 18.20 -14.38
CA GLY A 210 33.59 19.27 -13.42
C GLY A 210 32.63 18.92 -12.26
N ASP A 211 32.97 19.38 -11.08
CA ASP A 211 32.20 19.20 -9.86
C ASP A 211 30.89 20.01 -10.00
N ASP A 212 29.86 19.40 -10.62
CA ASP A 212 28.53 19.98 -10.86
C ASP A 212 27.63 19.84 -9.64
N SER A 213 28.17 19.51 -8.47
CA SER A 213 27.39 19.51 -7.22
C SER A 213 27.02 20.94 -6.86
N PRO A 214 25.73 21.22 -6.53
CA PRO A 214 25.31 22.56 -6.15
C PRO A 214 26.09 23.01 -4.90
N SER A 215 26.40 24.30 -4.82
CA SER A 215 27.04 24.85 -3.61
C SER A 215 26.11 24.76 -2.41
N ILE A 216 26.66 24.77 -1.20
CA ILE A 216 25.88 24.79 0.05
C ILE A 216 24.92 25.98 0.04
N ALA A 217 25.33 27.14 -0.44
CA ALA A 217 24.51 28.35 -0.51
C ALA A 217 23.30 28.20 -1.47
N GLU A 218 23.50 27.56 -2.61
CA GLU A 218 22.39 27.26 -3.55
C GLU A 218 21.37 26.29 -2.94
N VAL A 219 21.83 25.28 -2.20
CA VAL A 219 20.94 24.34 -1.50
C VAL A 219 20.19 25.05 -0.35
N GLU A 220 20.85 25.91 0.41
CA GLU A 220 20.21 26.73 1.45
C GLU A 220 19.14 27.66 0.85
N GLU A 221 19.44 28.30 -0.28
CA GLU A 221 18.49 29.15 -0.99
C GLU A 221 17.26 28.36 -1.43
N ILE A 222 17.43 27.20 -2.07
CA ILE A 222 16.32 26.32 -2.48
C ILE A 222 15.48 25.91 -1.27
N LEU A 223 16.11 25.50 -0.18
CA LEU A 223 15.40 25.11 1.04
C LEU A 223 14.66 26.25 1.71
N SER A 224 15.08 27.49 1.51
CA SER A 224 14.37 28.67 2.02
C SER A 224 12.97 28.85 1.43
N TYR A 225 12.73 28.32 0.23
CA TYR A 225 11.42 28.31 -0.44
C TYR A 225 10.55 27.09 -0.08
N ILE A 226 11.12 26.10 0.63
CA ILE A 226 10.44 24.88 1.02
C ILE A 226 10.16 24.95 2.51
N SER A 227 8.87 24.92 2.90
CA SER A 227 8.50 24.87 4.32
C SER A 227 9.02 23.60 4.98
N SER A 228 9.61 23.71 6.15
CA SER A 228 9.99 22.55 6.97
C SER A 228 8.81 21.90 7.72
N THR A 229 7.62 22.53 7.66
CA THR A 229 6.34 22.00 8.19
C THR A 229 5.54 21.23 7.15
N LEU A 230 6.21 20.65 6.16
CA LEU A 230 5.61 19.83 5.11
C LEU A 230 5.00 18.54 5.68
N ASP A 231 4.09 17.95 4.89
CA ASP A 231 3.71 16.57 5.12
C ASP A 231 4.94 15.63 5.11
N TYR A 232 4.81 14.53 5.83
CA TYR A 232 5.93 13.61 6.06
C TYR A 232 6.55 13.07 4.75
N ASP A 233 5.75 12.80 3.73
CA ASP A 233 6.24 12.23 2.46
C ASP A 233 7.10 13.25 1.70
N THR A 234 6.68 14.51 1.68
CA THR A 234 7.45 15.61 1.08
C THR A 234 8.73 15.87 1.88
N TRP A 235 8.66 15.83 3.22
CA TRP A 235 9.85 15.97 4.08
C TRP A 235 10.86 14.85 3.83
N ILE A 236 10.39 13.60 3.69
CA ILE A 236 11.24 12.44 3.33
C ILE A 236 11.88 12.63 1.94
N MET A 237 11.12 13.09 0.94
CA MET A 237 11.66 13.32 -0.41
C MET A 237 12.77 14.37 -0.40
N VAL A 238 12.60 15.48 0.31
CA VAL A 238 13.63 16.52 0.49
C VAL A 238 14.85 15.93 1.19
N THR A 239 14.64 15.18 2.28
CA THR A 239 15.71 14.51 3.03
C THR A 239 16.51 13.54 2.16
N MET A 240 15.82 12.70 1.38
CA MET A 240 16.47 11.74 0.47
C MET A 240 17.20 12.44 -0.66
N GLY A 241 16.62 13.51 -1.21
CA GLY A 241 17.26 14.36 -2.22
C GLY A 241 18.57 14.95 -1.72
N LEU A 242 18.57 15.58 -0.55
CA LEU A 242 19.78 16.16 0.05
C LEU A 242 20.83 15.09 0.37
N LYS A 243 20.41 13.95 0.89
CA LYS A 243 21.33 12.83 1.15
C LYS A 243 21.96 12.27 -0.12
N SER A 244 21.25 12.27 -1.24
CA SER A 244 21.80 11.81 -2.53
C SER A 244 22.86 12.76 -3.10
N LEU A 245 22.84 14.04 -2.71
CA LEU A 245 23.85 15.01 -3.10
C LEU A 245 25.17 14.84 -2.34
N GLY A 246 25.15 14.27 -1.14
CA GLY A 246 26.35 13.94 -0.34
C GLY A 246 26.27 14.43 1.11
N ASP A 247 27.20 13.92 1.93
CA ASP A 247 27.24 14.20 3.38
C ASP A 247 27.54 15.67 3.72
N GLN A 248 28.11 16.44 2.78
CA GLN A 248 28.38 17.87 2.97
C GLN A 248 27.11 18.70 3.20
N TYR A 249 25.95 18.21 2.76
CA TYR A 249 24.65 18.93 2.94
C TYR A 249 23.93 18.55 4.23
N ARG A 250 24.51 17.68 5.06
CA ARG A 250 23.88 17.23 6.31
C ARG A 250 23.57 18.39 7.27
N THR A 251 24.49 19.33 7.39
CA THR A 251 24.29 20.50 8.28
C THR A 251 23.16 21.39 7.77
N VAL A 252 23.08 21.60 6.46
CA VAL A 252 22.01 22.38 5.83
C VAL A 252 20.66 21.72 6.08
N TRP A 253 20.59 20.40 5.91
CA TRP A 253 19.38 19.62 6.20
C TRP A 253 18.96 19.73 7.68
N LEU A 254 19.90 19.59 8.62
CA LEU A 254 19.62 19.72 10.06
C LEU A 254 19.06 21.10 10.40
N ASN A 255 19.67 22.16 9.87
CA ASN A 255 19.21 23.54 10.09
C ASN A 255 17.81 23.76 9.52
N TRP A 256 17.56 23.34 8.29
CA TRP A 256 16.24 23.43 7.65
C TRP A 256 15.18 22.62 8.41
N SER A 257 15.48 21.37 8.75
CA SER A 257 14.58 20.47 9.49
C SER A 257 14.22 21.04 10.88
N ALA A 258 15.17 21.69 11.56
CA ALA A 258 14.96 22.29 12.88
C ALA A 258 14.04 23.52 12.86
N THR A 259 13.80 24.14 11.70
CA THR A 259 12.86 25.27 11.58
C THR A 259 11.40 24.83 11.58
N GLY A 260 11.10 23.53 11.41
CA GLY A 260 9.77 22.95 11.54
C GLY A 260 9.34 22.90 13.01
N GLN A 261 8.27 23.63 13.35
CA GLN A 261 7.63 23.49 14.66
C GLN A 261 6.86 22.16 14.67
N ASN A 262 7.45 21.09 15.18
CA ASN A 262 6.81 19.89 15.74
C ASN A 262 7.77 18.68 15.66
N HIS A 263 8.73 18.68 16.59
CA HIS A 263 9.44 17.46 16.98
C HIS A 263 9.41 17.40 18.52
N ASP A 264 8.21 17.17 19.06
CA ASP A 264 8.02 16.62 20.40
C ASP A 264 7.36 15.22 20.27
#